data_f26af84a613905786124c4f12dd6ce97
#
_entry.id   f26af84a613905786124c4f12dd6ce97
#
_cell.length_a   1.000
_cell.length_b   1.000
_cell.length_c   1.000
_cell.angle_alpha   90.00
_cell.angle_beta   90.00
_cell.angle_gamma   90.00
#
_symmetry.space_group_name_H-M   'P 1'
#
loop_
_entity.id
_entity.type
_entity.pdbx_description
1 polymer ?
#
loop_
_entity_poly.entity_id
_entity_poly.type
_entity_poly.pdbx_seq_one_letter_code
_entity_poly.pdbx_strand_id
1 'polypeptide(L)'
;MAEIFFGTASFAYEGWKGIVYHERYREATFKVDCLREYARFEPFRTVEFDFTFYRPPTPRQLARYSAMLPPGFPVFSKVWEELTMPRFPELPRHADRAGADNPRWLDPKVFREEVLPPYLEGFGGHTGPFILEFPTEWQPTPERRSAFLERLDAFLGASPPNLRWAVEIRTPQYFTPDYFDVLRRRRAAHVFNWWTRTPDLLEQWSAAQPLPADFAVARILVPPGVPYEQAVERFRPYDRILAPREDMRRDLVRLVRHITEAGADAFILVNNRSEGCAPLTIRALARELGIPYREAEKPKTLFD
;
A
#
# COMPACT_ATOMS: atom_id res chain seq x y z
N MET A 1 -19.54 11.88 -4.52
CA MET A 1 -19.57 10.48 -5.04
C MET A 1 -18.28 9.83 -4.62
N ALA A 2 -18.34 8.57 -4.21
CA ALA A 2 -17.14 7.80 -3.89
C ALA A 2 -16.24 7.64 -5.12
N GLU A 3 -14.93 7.72 -4.94
CA GLU A 3 -13.95 7.66 -6.01
C GLU A 3 -13.10 6.39 -5.93
N ILE A 4 -12.58 5.95 -7.08
CA ILE A 4 -11.67 4.81 -7.17
C ILE A 4 -10.28 5.32 -7.56
N PHE A 5 -9.28 4.96 -6.76
CA PHE A 5 -7.89 5.33 -6.94
C PHE A 5 -7.03 4.09 -7.17
N PHE A 6 -6.63 3.87 -8.41
CA PHE A 6 -5.68 2.81 -8.72
C PHE A 6 -4.25 3.31 -8.55
N GLY A 7 -3.41 2.44 -8.03
CA GLY A 7 -1.98 2.64 -7.90
C GLY A 7 -1.23 1.33 -7.67
N THR A 8 0.06 1.42 -7.49
CA THR A 8 0.92 0.26 -7.31
C THR A 8 1.68 0.31 -6.00
N ALA A 9 2.01 -0.86 -5.44
CA ALA A 9 2.75 -1.02 -4.19
C ALA A 9 4.28 -0.75 -4.35
N SER A 10 4.69 -0.09 -5.36
CA SER A 10 5.98 0.53 -5.73
C SER A 10 5.90 0.90 -7.21
N PHE A 11 6.80 1.74 -7.72
CA PHE A 11 6.66 2.28 -9.07
C PHE A 11 7.91 2.18 -9.95
N ALA A 12 9.11 2.14 -9.40
CA ALA A 12 10.35 2.22 -10.19
C ALA A 12 10.80 0.83 -10.70
N TYR A 13 10.10 0.32 -11.70
CA TYR A 13 10.40 -0.95 -12.35
C TYR A 13 10.80 -0.77 -13.81
N GLU A 14 12.00 -1.20 -14.17
CA GLU A 14 12.49 -1.14 -15.56
C GLU A 14 11.68 -1.98 -16.53
N GLY A 15 11.08 -3.08 -16.07
CA GLY A 15 10.19 -3.92 -16.87
C GLY A 15 8.91 -3.21 -17.37
N TRP A 16 8.62 -2.01 -16.86
CA TRP A 16 7.51 -1.20 -17.35
C TRP A 16 7.86 -0.27 -18.51
N LYS A 17 9.10 -0.32 -19.02
CA LYS A 17 9.48 0.38 -20.25
C LYS A 17 8.63 -0.10 -21.43
N GLY A 18 8.06 0.85 -22.18
CA GLY A 18 7.11 0.58 -23.26
C GLY A 18 5.65 0.32 -22.79
N ILE A 19 5.40 0.27 -21.47
CA ILE A 19 4.05 0.16 -20.89
C ILE A 19 3.68 1.47 -20.20
N VAL A 20 4.50 1.88 -19.24
CA VAL A 20 4.35 3.10 -18.41
C VAL A 20 5.40 4.12 -18.75
N TYR A 21 6.64 3.70 -18.99
CA TYR A 21 7.81 4.54 -19.20
C TYR A 21 8.23 4.52 -20.67
N HIS A 22 8.20 5.67 -21.31
CA HIS A 22 8.57 5.89 -22.72
C HIS A 22 9.76 6.83 -22.87
N GLU A 23 10.04 7.66 -21.84
CA GLU A 23 11.19 8.55 -21.83
C GLU A 23 12.50 7.78 -21.54
N ARG A 24 13.62 8.39 -21.94
CA ARG A 24 14.95 7.86 -21.59
C ARG A 24 15.39 8.44 -20.25
N TYR A 25 15.67 7.55 -19.29
CA TYR A 25 16.15 7.93 -17.96
C TYR A 25 17.62 7.58 -17.79
N ARG A 26 18.34 8.40 -17.02
CA ARG A 26 19.63 8.00 -16.48
C ARG A 26 19.39 6.99 -15.36
N GLU A 27 20.18 5.93 -15.28
CA GLU A 27 20.06 4.89 -14.26
C GLU A 27 20.07 5.49 -12.83
N ALA A 28 20.99 6.44 -12.57
CA ALA A 28 21.14 7.09 -11.26
C ALA A 28 19.89 7.90 -10.81
N THR A 29 19.04 8.34 -11.72
CA THR A 29 17.87 9.19 -11.41
C THR A 29 16.54 8.50 -11.69
N PHE A 30 16.54 7.36 -12.36
CA PHE A 30 15.33 6.64 -12.77
C PHE A 30 14.32 6.49 -11.63
N LYS A 31 14.80 6.06 -10.44
CA LYS A 31 13.93 5.84 -9.27
C LYS A 31 13.12 7.05 -8.80
N VAL A 32 13.49 8.25 -9.23
CA VAL A 32 12.76 9.49 -8.90
C VAL A 32 12.05 10.02 -10.14
N ASP A 33 12.78 10.17 -11.24
CA ASP A 33 12.31 10.89 -12.43
C ASP A 33 11.15 10.15 -13.13
N CYS A 34 11.15 8.80 -13.09
CA CYS A 34 10.07 7.99 -13.67
C CYS A 34 8.70 8.22 -13.01
N LEU A 35 8.65 8.78 -11.80
CA LEU A 35 7.38 9.06 -11.11
C LEU A 35 6.52 10.08 -11.88
N ARG A 36 7.13 10.93 -12.70
CA ARG A 36 6.40 11.89 -13.56
C ARG A 36 5.56 11.18 -14.62
N GLU A 37 6.12 10.19 -15.32
CA GLU A 37 5.35 9.38 -16.29
C GLU A 37 4.37 8.47 -15.57
N TYR A 38 4.76 7.88 -14.43
CA TYR A 38 3.87 7.09 -13.61
C TYR A 38 2.57 7.85 -13.30
N ALA A 39 2.68 9.06 -12.79
CA ALA A 39 1.52 9.86 -12.40
C ALA A 39 0.66 10.35 -13.58
N ARG A 40 1.15 10.24 -14.82
CA ARG A 40 0.40 10.54 -16.05
C ARG A 40 -0.20 9.30 -16.71
N PHE A 41 0.21 8.12 -16.24
CA PHE A 41 -0.27 6.87 -16.81
C PHE A 41 -1.67 6.54 -16.31
N GLU A 42 -2.67 6.60 -17.19
CA GLU A 42 -4.04 6.24 -16.86
C GLU A 42 -4.20 4.70 -16.79
N PRO A 43 -4.91 4.19 -15.80
CA PRO A 43 -5.77 4.89 -14.82
C PRO A 43 -5.13 5.12 -13.43
N PHE A 44 -3.82 5.34 -13.32
CA PHE A 44 -3.18 5.58 -12.01
C PHE A 44 -3.61 6.93 -11.42
N ARG A 45 -3.99 6.91 -10.14
CA ARG A 45 -4.38 8.10 -9.37
C ARG A 45 -3.74 8.13 -7.98
N THR A 46 -2.91 7.16 -7.67
CA THR A 46 -2.17 7.07 -6.41
C THR A 46 -0.92 6.20 -6.58
N VAL A 47 -0.04 6.20 -5.60
CA VAL A 47 1.14 5.35 -5.52
C VAL A 47 1.49 5.06 -4.06
N GLU A 48 2.12 3.91 -3.80
CA GLU A 48 2.70 3.60 -2.49
C GLU A 48 4.21 3.80 -2.50
N PHE A 49 4.72 4.54 -1.50
CA PHE A 49 6.13 4.65 -1.21
C PHE A 49 6.55 3.56 -0.21
N ASP A 50 7.03 2.45 -0.76
CA ASP A 50 7.49 1.30 0.03
C ASP A 50 8.81 1.58 0.78
N PHE A 51 9.67 2.44 0.24
CA PHE A 51 10.98 2.74 0.83
C PHE A 51 10.89 3.42 2.20
N THR A 52 9.79 4.10 2.50
CA THR A 52 9.56 4.76 3.79
C THR A 52 9.40 3.77 4.95
N PHE A 53 9.13 2.51 4.66
CA PHE A 53 9.07 1.44 5.63
C PHE A 53 10.40 1.18 6.33
N TYR A 54 11.51 1.27 5.61
CA TYR A 54 12.83 0.94 6.14
C TYR A 54 13.47 2.07 6.94
N ARG A 55 13.12 3.30 6.64
CA ARG A 55 13.56 4.51 7.36
C ARG A 55 12.68 5.71 7.00
N PRO A 56 12.52 6.68 7.91
CA PRO A 56 11.87 7.94 7.58
C PRO A 56 12.57 8.64 6.40
N PRO A 57 11.81 9.21 5.45
CA PRO A 57 12.40 9.99 4.37
C PRO A 57 12.92 11.35 4.89
N THR A 58 13.83 11.99 4.15
CA THR A 58 14.22 13.36 4.45
C THR A 58 13.29 14.36 3.75
N PRO A 59 13.16 15.61 4.26
CA PRO A 59 12.40 16.67 3.58
C PRO A 59 12.84 16.88 2.14
N ARG A 60 14.16 16.91 1.88
CA ARG A 60 14.74 17.03 0.55
C ARG A 60 14.34 15.88 -0.39
N GLN A 61 14.28 14.66 0.14
CA GLN A 61 13.86 13.50 -0.63
C GLN A 61 12.39 13.62 -1.03
N LEU A 62 11.51 13.96 -0.09
CA LEU A 62 10.08 14.14 -0.37
C LEU A 62 9.82 15.31 -1.32
N ALA A 63 10.52 16.44 -1.18
CA ALA A 63 10.42 17.57 -2.09
C ALA A 63 10.77 17.19 -3.55
N ARG A 64 11.78 16.32 -3.75
CA ARG A 64 12.11 15.81 -5.09
C ARG A 64 10.99 14.98 -5.68
N TYR A 65 10.33 14.13 -4.90
CA TYR A 65 9.19 13.34 -5.37
C TYR A 65 7.97 14.24 -5.62
N SER A 66 7.70 15.20 -4.73
CA SER A 66 6.63 16.19 -4.90
C SER A 66 6.72 16.93 -6.24
N ALA A 67 7.94 17.32 -6.65
CA ALA A 67 8.17 17.99 -7.94
C ALA A 67 7.86 17.10 -9.18
N MET A 68 7.69 15.80 -9.02
CA MET A 68 7.34 14.87 -10.11
C MET A 68 5.84 14.59 -10.19
N LEU A 69 5.07 14.95 -9.18
CA LEU A 69 3.64 14.62 -9.05
C LEU A 69 2.76 15.81 -9.47
N PRO A 70 1.62 15.58 -10.12
CA PRO A 70 0.63 16.63 -10.34
C PRO A 70 -0.03 17.03 -9.00
N PRO A 71 -0.47 18.29 -8.86
CA PRO A 71 -1.12 18.76 -7.64
C PRO A 71 -2.25 17.84 -7.18
N GLY A 72 -2.29 17.54 -5.88
CA GLY A 72 -3.34 16.72 -5.28
C GLY A 72 -3.24 15.21 -5.56
N PHE A 73 -2.15 14.72 -6.14
CA PHE A 73 -1.93 13.28 -6.32
C PHE A 73 -1.55 12.63 -4.98
N PRO A 74 -2.43 11.80 -4.39
CA PRO A 74 -2.20 11.23 -3.07
C PRO A 74 -1.15 10.12 -3.11
N VAL A 75 -0.25 10.10 -2.14
CA VAL A 75 0.80 9.09 -1.99
C VAL A 75 0.61 8.35 -0.68
N PHE A 76 0.49 7.04 -0.75
CA PHE A 76 0.55 6.18 0.43
C PHE A 76 1.99 6.05 0.91
N SER A 77 2.21 6.18 2.20
CA SER A 77 3.52 5.96 2.81
C SER A 77 3.43 4.87 3.87
N LYS A 78 4.24 3.84 3.72
CA LYS A 78 4.40 2.89 4.82
C LYS A 78 5.07 3.58 5.99
N VAL A 79 4.51 3.39 7.15
CA VAL A 79 5.15 3.86 8.40
C VAL A 79 6.42 3.06 8.64
N TRP A 80 7.44 3.73 9.16
CA TRP A 80 8.72 3.11 9.49
C TRP A 80 8.53 1.83 10.32
N GLU A 81 9.18 0.74 9.92
CA GLU A 81 9.00 -0.61 10.50
C GLU A 81 9.24 -0.65 12.02
N GLU A 82 10.09 0.23 12.56
CA GLU A 82 10.28 0.30 13.99
C GLU A 82 9.03 0.72 14.78
N LEU A 83 8.05 1.34 14.12
CA LEU A 83 6.76 1.63 14.76
C LEU A 83 5.76 0.47 14.67
N THR A 84 6.00 -0.52 13.82
CA THR A 84 5.03 -1.60 13.57
C THR A 84 5.48 -2.97 14.07
N MET A 85 6.72 -3.13 14.48
CA MET A 85 7.22 -4.39 15.03
C MET A 85 7.38 -4.32 16.55
N PRO A 86 6.73 -5.21 17.32
CA PRO A 86 6.86 -5.25 18.79
C PRO A 86 8.24 -5.76 19.24
N ARG A 87 8.90 -6.53 18.38
CA ARG A 87 10.19 -7.16 18.60
C ARG A 87 11.01 -7.14 17.32
N PHE A 88 12.30 -6.92 17.42
CA PHE A 88 13.17 -6.91 16.24
C PHE A 88 13.33 -8.33 15.67
N PRO A 89 12.99 -8.57 14.40
CA PRO A 89 13.14 -9.88 13.78
C PRO A 89 14.62 -10.23 13.56
N GLU A 90 14.89 -11.53 13.41
CA GLU A 90 16.22 -12.06 13.09
C GLU A 90 16.57 -11.82 11.61
N LEU A 91 16.75 -10.56 11.24
CA LEU A 91 17.13 -10.13 9.91
C LEU A 91 18.47 -9.39 9.94
N PRO A 92 19.31 -9.49 8.89
CA PRO A 92 20.63 -8.85 8.86
C PRO A 92 20.61 -7.36 9.22
N ARG A 93 19.58 -6.61 8.81
CA ARG A 93 19.44 -5.19 9.13
C ARG A 93 19.13 -4.87 10.60
N HIS A 94 18.83 -5.90 11.40
CA HIS A 94 18.55 -5.79 12.84
C HIS A 94 19.53 -6.60 13.69
N ALA A 95 20.64 -7.06 13.11
CA ALA A 95 21.57 -8.02 13.73
C ALA A 95 21.91 -7.72 15.20
N ASP A 96 22.21 -6.45 15.50
CA ASP A 96 22.58 -6.02 16.87
C ASP A 96 21.39 -5.99 17.85
N ARG A 97 20.18 -6.04 17.35
CA ARG A 97 18.92 -5.93 18.14
C ARG A 97 18.00 -7.15 17.95
N ALA A 98 18.44 -8.14 17.17
CA ALA A 98 17.63 -9.31 16.85
C ALA A 98 17.09 -9.99 18.13
N GLY A 99 15.79 -10.26 18.15
CA GLY A 99 15.11 -10.86 19.28
C GLY A 99 14.86 -9.94 20.48
N ALA A 100 15.33 -8.70 20.49
CA ALA A 100 15.06 -7.75 21.55
C ALA A 100 13.65 -7.12 21.41
N ASP A 101 13.02 -6.77 22.51
CA ASP A 101 11.78 -5.99 22.50
C ASP A 101 12.05 -4.59 21.95
N ASN A 102 11.08 -4.06 21.20
CA ASN A 102 11.22 -2.76 20.55
C ASN A 102 10.48 -1.68 21.36
N PRO A 103 11.20 -0.76 22.05
CA PRO A 103 10.58 0.30 22.83
C PRO A 103 9.85 1.35 22.00
N ARG A 104 10.12 1.41 20.69
CA ARG A 104 9.51 2.36 19.74
C ARG A 104 8.18 1.87 19.17
N TRP A 105 7.80 0.62 19.47
CA TRP A 105 6.58 0.01 18.93
C TRP A 105 5.33 0.80 19.30
N LEU A 106 4.64 1.33 18.26
CA LEU A 106 3.44 2.16 18.39
C LEU A 106 3.64 3.34 19.37
N ASP A 107 4.85 3.94 19.37
CA ASP A 107 5.13 5.15 20.13
C ASP A 107 4.72 6.39 19.31
N PRO A 108 3.67 7.13 19.71
CA PRO A 108 3.20 8.31 18.99
C PRO A 108 4.20 9.49 19.05
N LYS A 109 5.11 9.52 20.03
CA LYS A 109 6.15 10.52 20.13
C LYS A 109 7.19 10.30 19.02
N VAL A 110 7.64 9.07 18.82
CA VAL A 110 8.57 8.70 17.75
C VAL A 110 7.97 9.06 16.38
N PHE A 111 6.69 8.76 16.17
CA PHE A 111 6.03 9.15 14.91
C PHE A 111 6.05 10.69 14.70
N ARG A 112 5.67 11.45 15.71
CA ARG A 112 5.58 12.92 15.61
C ARG A 112 6.94 13.59 15.43
N GLU A 113 7.99 13.07 16.05
CA GLU A 113 9.31 13.70 16.10
C GLU A 113 10.24 13.21 14.97
N GLU A 114 10.13 11.93 14.56
CA GLU A 114 11.08 11.33 13.63
C GLU A 114 10.47 11.01 12.24
N VAL A 115 9.17 10.75 12.16
CA VAL A 115 8.52 10.32 10.90
C VAL A 115 7.73 11.44 10.22
N LEU A 116 6.93 12.16 10.96
CA LEU A 116 6.00 13.15 10.42
C LEU A 116 6.64 14.44 9.87
N PRO A 117 7.69 15.03 10.47
CA PRO A 117 8.19 16.34 10.08
C PRO A 117 8.54 16.48 8.59
N PRO A 118 9.22 15.51 7.93
CA PRO A 118 9.50 15.58 6.50
C PRO A 118 8.27 15.74 5.60
N TYR A 119 7.14 15.17 6.00
CA TYR A 119 5.89 15.26 5.26
C TYR A 119 5.26 16.66 5.36
N LEU A 120 5.37 17.28 6.52
CA LEU A 120 4.87 18.64 6.74
C LEU A 120 5.71 19.69 6.01
N GLU A 121 7.02 19.48 5.93
CA GLU A 121 7.95 20.42 5.31
C GLU A 121 8.01 20.34 3.79
N GLY A 122 7.94 19.14 3.21
CA GLY A 122 8.24 18.94 1.80
C GLY A 122 7.15 18.22 0.98
N PHE A 123 6.05 17.75 1.58
CA PHE A 123 5.14 16.83 0.92
C PHE A 123 3.65 17.09 1.19
N GLY A 124 3.28 18.16 1.87
CA GLY A 124 1.93 18.41 2.39
C GLY A 124 0.80 18.21 1.38
N GLY A 125 0.97 18.63 0.13
CA GLY A 125 -0.05 18.50 -0.92
C GLY A 125 -0.21 17.08 -1.49
N HIS A 126 0.66 16.14 -1.13
CA HIS A 126 0.68 14.76 -1.63
C HIS A 126 0.57 13.72 -0.52
N THR A 127 0.56 14.14 0.74
CA THR A 127 0.44 13.21 1.87
C THR A 127 -0.93 12.53 1.83
N GLY A 128 -0.95 11.29 1.39
CA GLY A 128 -2.09 10.39 1.46
C GLY A 128 -2.11 9.59 2.77
N PRO A 129 -2.84 8.49 2.84
CA PRO A 129 -2.87 7.66 4.04
C PRO A 129 -1.51 7.06 4.40
N PHE A 130 -1.22 7.02 5.69
CA PHE A 130 -0.12 6.23 6.24
C PHE A 130 -0.56 4.78 6.46
N ILE A 131 0.25 3.81 6.02
CA ILE A 131 0.00 2.39 6.23
C ILE A 131 0.83 1.89 7.43
N LEU A 132 0.16 1.44 8.47
CA LEU A 132 0.75 0.65 9.55
C LEU A 132 0.72 -0.83 9.13
N GLU A 133 1.84 -1.33 8.58
CA GLU A 133 1.99 -2.72 8.18
C GLU A 133 2.58 -3.55 9.31
N PHE A 134 1.78 -4.41 9.94
CA PHE A 134 2.21 -5.28 11.02
C PHE A 134 2.71 -6.64 10.51
N PRO A 135 3.89 -7.12 10.95
CA PRO A 135 4.49 -8.36 10.47
C PRO A 135 3.71 -9.61 10.92
N THR A 136 3.95 -10.72 10.21
CA THR A 136 3.31 -12.02 10.49
C THR A 136 3.93 -12.80 11.65
N GLU A 137 5.09 -12.40 12.13
CA GLU A 137 5.87 -13.15 13.12
C GLU A 137 5.29 -13.04 14.53
N TRP A 138 4.27 -12.20 14.69
CA TRP A 138 3.63 -12.00 15.95
C TRP A 138 2.58 -13.11 16.21
N GLN A 139 2.88 -13.98 17.18
CA GLN A 139 1.93 -15.02 17.59
C GLN A 139 0.93 -14.43 18.59
N PRO A 140 -0.37 -14.39 18.25
CA PRO A 140 -1.39 -13.81 19.09
C PRO A 140 -1.75 -14.75 20.23
N THR A 141 -1.42 -14.33 21.46
CA THR A 141 -2.17 -14.78 22.63
C THR A 141 -3.26 -13.76 22.93
N PRO A 142 -4.30 -14.08 23.72
CA PRO A 142 -5.31 -13.12 24.14
C PRO A 142 -4.69 -11.85 24.76
N GLU A 143 -3.66 -12.00 25.60
CA GLU A 143 -2.99 -10.90 26.29
C GLU A 143 -2.21 -10.02 25.30
N ARG A 144 -1.49 -10.62 24.36
CA ARG A 144 -0.77 -9.88 23.31
C ARG A 144 -1.72 -9.13 22.41
N ARG A 145 -2.86 -9.73 22.08
CA ARG A 145 -3.89 -9.07 21.27
C ARG A 145 -4.49 -7.87 22.01
N SER A 146 -4.83 -8.00 23.29
CA SER A 146 -5.32 -6.88 24.11
C SER A 146 -4.29 -5.75 24.15
N ALA A 147 -3.05 -6.06 24.48
CA ALA A 147 -1.96 -5.08 24.52
C ALA A 147 -1.72 -4.38 23.17
N PHE A 148 -1.85 -5.11 22.06
CA PHE A 148 -1.77 -4.52 20.72
C PHE A 148 -2.92 -3.53 20.47
N LEU A 149 -4.15 -3.92 20.76
CA LEU A 149 -5.32 -3.09 20.52
C LEU A 149 -5.28 -1.81 21.36
N GLU A 150 -4.87 -1.92 22.62
CA GLU A 150 -4.68 -0.78 23.52
C GLU A 150 -3.63 0.20 22.98
N ARG A 151 -2.47 -0.32 22.54
CA ARG A 151 -1.41 0.51 21.96
C ARG A 151 -1.80 1.12 20.62
N LEU A 152 -2.48 0.36 19.76
CA LEU A 152 -2.98 0.86 18.48
C LEU A 152 -3.98 2.00 18.70
N ASP A 153 -4.91 1.83 19.63
CA ASP A 153 -5.90 2.84 19.98
C ASP A 153 -5.23 4.11 20.52
N ALA A 154 -4.25 3.98 21.42
CA ALA A 154 -3.50 5.09 21.98
C ALA A 154 -2.68 5.81 20.89
N PHE A 155 -1.98 5.06 20.03
CA PHE A 155 -1.18 5.61 18.94
C PHE A 155 -2.04 6.43 17.96
N LEU A 156 -3.13 5.84 17.48
CA LEU A 156 -4.04 6.51 16.55
C LEU A 156 -4.73 7.72 17.21
N GLY A 157 -5.07 7.61 18.51
CA GLY A 157 -5.69 8.68 19.26
C GLY A 157 -4.76 9.88 19.55
N ALA A 158 -3.45 9.64 19.63
CA ALA A 158 -2.44 10.68 19.83
C ALA A 158 -1.91 11.28 18.49
N SER A 159 -2.33 10.73 17.37
CA SER A 159 -1.95 11.21 16.04
C SER A 159 -2.70 12.48 15.66
N PRO A 160 -2.11 13.38 14.83
CA PRO A 160 -2.82 14.55 14.32
C PRO A 160 -4.12 14.16 13.62
N PRO A 161 -5.24 14.86 13.89
CA PRO A 161 -6.58 14.45 13.43
C PRO A 161 -6.80 14.55 11.92
N ASN A 162 -5.93 15.28 11.21
CA ASN A 162 -5.99 15.45 9.75
C ASN A 162 -5.23 14.37 8.98
N LEU A 163 -4.57 13.45 9.67
CA LEU A 163 -3.89 12.34 9.02
C LEU A 163 -4.86 11.18 8.78
N ARG A 164 -4.74 10.57 7.60
CA ARG A 164 -5.49 9.36 7.23
C ARG A 164 -4.64 8.13 7.54
N TRP A 165 -5.22 7.16 8.20
CA TRP A 165 -4.54 5.93 8.63
C TRP A 165 -5.14 4.70 7.98
N ALA A 166 -4.29 3.78 7.54
CA ALA A 166 -4.67 2.45 7.09
C ALA A 166 -3.88 1.40 7.86
N VAL A 167 -4.55 0.39 8.38
CA VAL A 167 -3.94 -0.66 9.21
C VAL A 167 -3.94 -1.97 8.45
N GLU A 168 -2.74 -2.50 8.18
CA GLU A 168 -2.53 -3.79 7.56
C GLU A 168 -2.08 -4.83 8.58
N ILE A 169 -2.93 -5.81 8.83
CA ILE A 169 -2.61 -6.96 9.68
C ILE A 169 -2.42 -8.19 8.80
N ARG A 170 -1.31 -8.90 9.00
CA ARG A 170 -0.98 -10.14 8.29
C ARG A 170 -1.23 -11.41 9.12
N THR A 171 -1.82 -11.26 10.28
CA THR A 171 -2.15 -12.32 11.22
C THR A 171 -3.67 -12.40 11.36
N PRO A 172 -4.36 -13.39 10.73
CA PRO A 172 -5.83 -13.45 10.68
C PRO A 172 -6.53 -13.46 12.04
N GLN A 173 -5.87 -13.99 13.07
CA GLN A 173 -6.41 -14.05 14.43
C GLN A 173 -6.68 -12.68 15.08
N TYR A 174 -6.22 -11.60 14.44
CA TYR A 174 -6.51 -10.23 14.84
C TYR A 174 -7.76 -9.64 14.19
N PHE A 175 -8.36 -10.30 13.21
CA PHE A 175 -9.62 -9.84 12.59
C PHE A 175 -10.80 -10.11 13.51
N THR A 176 -10.82 -9.41 14.65
CA THR A 176 -11.82 -9.53 15.69
C THR A 176 -12.72 -8.30 15.74
N PRO A 177 -13.94 -8.40 16.29
CA PRO A 177 -14.81 -7.22 16.49
C PRO A 177 -14.09 -6.07 17.19
N ASP A 178 -13.32 -6.36 18.26
CA ASP A 178 -12.59 -5.36 19.04
C ASP A 178 -11.55 -4.61 18.19
N TYR A 179 -10.88 -5.31 17.25
CA TYR A 179 -9.97 -4.66 16.31
C TYR A 179 -10.72 -3.67 15.40
N PHE A 180 -11.82 -4.07 14.82
CA PHE A 180 -12.61 -3.18 13.96
C PHE A 180 -13.25 -2.03 14.77
N ASP A 181 -13.57 -2.24 16.05
CA ASP A 181 -14.06 -1.19 16.93
C ASP A 181 -12.98 -0.13 17.22
N VAL A 182 -11.73 -0.53 17.41
CA VAL A 182 -10.60 0.42 17.48
C VAL A 182 -10.50 1.23 16.21
N LEU A 183 -10.55 0.59 15.03
CA LEU A 183 -10.46 1.29 13.75
C LEU A 183 -11.62 2.28 13.57
N ARG A 184 -12.85 1.89 13.86
CA ARG A 184 -14.05 2.76 13.77
C ARG A 184 -13.92 3.97 14.68
N ARG A 185 -13.55 3.75 15.95
CA ARG A 185 -13.36 4.83 16.92
C ARG A 185 -12.32 5.85 16.47
N ARG A 186 -11.29 5.41 15.75
CA ARG A 186 -10.17 6.22 15.26
C ARG A 186 -10.28 6.62 13.79
N ARG A 187 -11.34 6.22 13.09
CA ARG A 187 -11.54 6.45 11.65
C ARG A 187 -10.34 6.00 10.80
N ALA A 188 -9.72 4.89 11.19
CA ALA A 188 -8.63 4.27 10.46
C ALA A 188 -9.18 3.18 9.54
N ALA A 189 -8.73 3.14 8.29
CA ALA A 189 -9.15 2.13 7.34
C ALA A 189 -8.51 0.77 7.66
N HIS A 190 -9.27 -0.31 7.45
CA HIS A 190 -8.68 -1.64 7.33
C HIS A 190 -8.08 -1.80 5.94
N VAL A 191 -6.89 -2.42 5.84
CA VAL A 191 -6.30 -2.81 4.57
C VAL A 191 -6.77 -4.22 4.21
N PHE A 192 -7.62 -4.32 3.19
CA PHE A 192 -8.01 -5.57 2.58
C PHE A 192 -6.82 -6.15 1.82
N ASN A 193 -6.21 -7.18 2.36
CA ASN A 193 -4.96 -7.70 1.84
C ASN A 193 -5.15 -9.04 1.14
N TRP A 194 -4.81 -9.12 -0.16
CA TRP A 194 -4.73 -10.38 -0.86
C TRP A 194 -3.29 -10.89 -0.78
N TRP A 195 -3.05 -11.77 0.19
CA TRP A 195 -1.72 -12.26 0.53
C TRP A 195 -1.79 -13.68 1.10
N THR A 196 -0.65 -14.36 1.15
CA THR A 196 -0.48 -15.81 1.41
C THR A 196 -1.24 -16.36 2.63
N ARG A 197 -1.45 -15.57 3.67
CA ARG A 197 -2.04 -16.02 4.94
C ARG A 197 -3.28 -15.25 5.37
N THR A 198 -3.76 -14.34 4.56
CA THR A 198 -4.96 -13.57 4.90
C THR A 198 -6.23 -14.31 4.43
N PRO A 199 -7.37 -14.11 5.09
CA PRO A 199 -8.66 -14.54 4.57
C PRO A 199 -8.96 -13.95 3.19
N ASP A 200 -9.93 -14.50 2.48
CA ASP A 200 -10.37 -13.95 1.21
C ASP A 200 -10.89 -12.52 1.35
N LEU A 201 -10.79 -11.72 0.28
CA LEU A 201 -11.16 -10.30 0.30
C LEU A 201 -12.61 -10.08 0.75
N LEU A 202 -13.54 -10.96 0.37
CA LEU A 202 -14.94 -10.86 0.75
C LEU A 202 -15.22 -11.30 2.19
N GLU A 203 -14.43 -12.21 2.72
CA GLU A 203 -14.47 -12.56 4.15
C GLU A 203 -13.97 -11.38 5.00
N GLN A 204 -12.85 -10.75 4.60
CA GLN A 204 -12.37 -9.53 5.24
C GLN A 204 -13.41 -8.40 5.17
N TRP A 205 -14.11 -8.24 4.01
CA TRP A 205 -15.19 -7.29 3.85
C TRP A 205 -16.31 -7.52 4.87
N SER A 206 -16.77 -8.77 4.98
CA SER A 206 -17.84 -9.13 5.92
C SER A 206 -17.48 -8.83 7.36
N ALA A 207 -16.21 -9.10 7.75
CA ALA A 207 -15.71 -8.82 9.10
C ALA A 207 -15.57 -7.32 9.41
N ALA A 208 -15.25 -6.51 8.38
CA ALA A 208 -15.02 -5.07 8.54
C ALA A 208 -16.30 -4.21 8.61
N GLN A 209 -17.49 -4.81 8.49
CA GLN A 209 -18.75 -4.05 8.46
C GLN A 209 -19.22 -3.58 9.85
N PRO A 210 -19.75 -2.34 9.96
CA PRO A 210 -19.68 -1.27 8.98
C PRO A 210 -18.25 -0.77 8.78
N LEU A 211 -17.94 -0.21 7.62
CA LEU A 211 -16.59 0.29 7.31
C LEU A 211 -16.07 1.23 8.40
N PRO A 212 -14.78 1.09 8.79
CA PRO A 212 -14.20 1.90 9.86
C PRO A 212 -13.94 3.37 9.50
N ALA A 213 -13.79 3.68 8.19
CA ALA A 213 -13.43 5.00 7.70
C ALA A 213 -14.21 5.35 6.42
N ASP A 214 -14.12 6.61 5.97
CA ASP A 214 -14.68 7.12 4.73
C ASP A 214 -13.87 6.70 3.47
N PHE A 215 -12.91 5.85 3.64
CA PHE A 215 -12.13 5.22 2.58
C PHE A 215 -11.74 3.80 2.96
N ALA A 216 -11.41 3.01 1.97
CA ALA A 216 -10.88 1.65 2.14
C ALA A 216 -9.65 1.44 1.25
N VAL A 217 -8.77 0.56 1.66
CA VAL A 217 -7.54 0.22 0.94
C VAL A 217 -7.52 -1.26 0.64
N ALA A 218 -7.29 -1.65 -0.62
CA ALA A 218 -7.00 -3.03 -0.98
C ALA A 218 -5.55 -3.13 -1.48
N ARG A 219 -4.78 -4.03 -0.90
CA ARG A 219 -3.41 -4.33 -1.34
C ARG A 219 -3.35 -5.73 -1.91
N ILE A 220 -3.06 -5.83 -3.21
CA ILE A 220 -2.99 -7.07 -3.97
C ILE A 220 -1.51 -7.42 -4.16
N LEU A 221 -0.99 -8.32 -3.34
CA LEU A 221 0.45 -8.52 -3.17
C LEU A 221 0.97 -9.79 -3.85
N VAL A 222 0.84 -10.94 -3.19
CA VAL A 222 1.37 -12.24 -3.65
C VAL A 222 0.26 -13.27 -3.56
N PRO A 223 0.10 -14.14 -4.56
CA PRO A 223 -0.95 -15.16 -4.54
C PRO A 223 -0.93 -16.00 -3.26
N PRO A 224 -2.09 -16.32 -2.68
CA PRO A 224 -2.16 -17.24 -1.55
C PRO A 224 -1.40 -18.54 -1.81
N GLY A 225 -0.61 -18.99 -0.83
CA GLY A 225 0.19 -20.21 -0.91
C GLY A 225 1.50 -20.11 -1.69
N VAL A 226 1.82 -18.95 -2.31
CA VAL A 226 3.08 -18.76 -3.04
C VAL A 226 4.11 -18.09 -2.15
N PRO A 227 5.32 -18.68 -1.95
CA PRO A 227 6.42 -18.03 -1.26
C PRO A 227 6.88 -16.76 -1.97
N TYR A 228 7.29 -15.76 -1.19
CA TYR A 228 7.69 -14.44 -1.72
C TYR A 228 8.83 -14.54 -2.75
N GLU A 229 9.89 -15.28 -2.42
CA GLU A 229 11.08 -15.46 -3.27
C GLU A 229 10.70 -16.12 -4.60
N GLN A 230 9.86 -17.14 -4.54
CA GLN A 230 9.35 -17.83 -5.73
C GLN A 230 8.53 -16.88 -6.62
N ALA A 231 7.70 -16.02 -6.03
CA ALA A 231 6.97 -15.00 -6.79
C ALA A 231 7.90 -13.97 -7.43
N VAL A 232 8.96 -13.55 -6.73
CA VAL A 232 9.97 -12.63 -7.29
C VAL A 232 10.66 -13.25 -8.50
N GLU A 233 11.10 -14.49 -8.39
CA GLU A 233 11.81 -15.19 -9.46
C GLU A 233 10.90 -15.44 -10.67
N ARG A 234 9.69 -15.92 -10.41
CA ARG A 234 8.69 -16.26 -11.45
C ARG A 234 8.27 -15.07 -12.29
N PHE A 235 8.08 -13.89 -11.68
CA PHE A 235 7.40 -12.78 -12.31
C PHE A 235 8.33 -11.71 -12.89
N ARG A 236 9.64 -11.72 -12.60
CA ARG A 236 10.59 -10.82 -13.26
C ARG A 236 10.65 -11.06 -14.76
N PRO A 237 10.84 -10.02 -15.58
CA PRO A 237 11.13 -8.61 -15.24
C PRO A 237 9.89 -7.73 -14.97
N TYR A 238 8.68 -8.26 -14.82
CA TYR A 238 7.41 -7.55 -14.56
C TYR A 238 6.85 -6.78 -15.78
N ASP A 239 7.08 -7.29 -16.98
CA ASP A 239 6.72 -6.66 -18.26
C ASP A 239 5.41 -7.19 -18.87
N ARG A 240 4.82 -8.24 -18.29
CA ARG A 240 3.61 -8.89 -18.81
C ARG A 240 2.86 -9.65 -17.74
N ILE A 241 1.60 -9.95 -18.01
CA ILE A 241 0.82 -10.90 -17.20
C ILE A 241 1.33 -12.32 -17.49
N LEU A 242 1.86 -12.97 -16.48
CA LEU A 242 2.38 -14.35 -16.56
C LEU A 242 1.44 -15.39 -15.94
N ALA A 243 0.63 -14.96 -14.97
CA ALA A 243 -0.32 -15.84 -14.30
C ALA A 243 -1.61 -15.07 -14.00
N PRO A 244 -2.53 -14.95 -14.99
CA PRO A 244 -3.82 -14.28 -14.78
C PRO A 244 -4.59 -14.92 -13.61
N ARG A 245 -5.19 -14.08 -12.76
CA ARG A 245 -5.95 -14.48 -11.57
C ARG A 245 -7.35 -13.90 -11.66
N GLU A 246 -8.19 -14.55 -12.47
CA GLU A 246 -9.57 -14.13 -12.68
C GLU A 246 -10.41 -14.20 -11.41
N ASP A 247 -10.12 -15.16 -10.53
CA ASP A 247 -10.70 -15.29 -9.20
C ASP A 247 -10.45 -14.04 -8.36
N MET A 248 -9.19 -13.64 -8.24
CA MET A 248 -8.77 -12.44 -7.53
C MET A 248 -9.39 -11.18 -8.13
N ARG A 249 -9.36 -11.03 -9.47
CA ARG A 249 -9.94 -9.85 -10.14
C ARG A 249 -11.43 -9.73 -9.89
N ARG A 250 -12.18 -10.84 -10.03
CA ARG A 250 -13.63 -10.89 -9.77
C ARG A 250 -13.95 -10.48 -8.33
N ASP A 251 -13.21 -11.01 -7.35
CA ASP A 251 -13.48 -10.71 -5.94
C ASP A 251 -13.06 -9.29 -5.57
N LEU A 252 -11.98 -8.78 -6.16
CA LEU A 252 -11.57 -7.39 -6.02
C LEU A 252 -12.58 -6.42 -6.64
N VAL A 253 -13.11 -6.71 -7.82
CA VAL A 253 -14.16 -5.90 -8.46
C VAL A 253 -15.43 -5.85 -7.58
N ARG A 254 -15.82 -6.98 -6.98
CA ARG A 254 -16.93 -7.03 -6.02
C ARG A 254 -16.64 -6.17 -4.79
N LEU A 255 -15.45 -6.31 -4.21
CA LEU A 255 -15.02 -5.52 -3.07
C LEU A 255 -15.08 -4.02 -3.38
N VAL A 256 -14.54 -3.59 -4.53
CA VAL A 256 -14.55 -2.18 -4.95
C VAL A 256 -15.98 -1.64 -5.07
N ARG A 257 -16.89 -2.41 -5.67
CA ARG A 257 -18.31 -2.03 -5.76
C ARG A 257 -18.94 -1.89 -4.38
N HIS A 258 -18.73 -2.85 -3.50
CA HIS A 258 -19.24 -2.75 -2.11
C HIS A 258 -18.70 -1.53 -1.37
N ILE A 259 -17.40 -1.20 -1.52
CA ILE A 259 -16.80 -0.02 -0.91
C ILE A 259 -17.47 1.25 -1.44
N THR A 260 -17.62 1.38 -2.76
CA THR A 260 -18.19 2.58 -3.37
C THR A 260 -19.70 2.71 -3.13
N GLU A 261 -20.44 1.62 -3.08
CA GLU A 261 -21.85 1.56 -2.69
C GLU A 261 -22.06 1.97 -1.22
N ALA A 262 -21.09 1.67 -0.36
CA ALA A 262 -21.08 2.15 1.03
C ALA A 262 -20.71 3.63 1.17
N GLY A 263 -20.42 4.33 0.06
CA GLY A 263 -20.07 5.75 0.03
C GLY A 263 -18.63 6.08 0.37
N ALA A 264 -17.74 5.07 0.44
CA ALA A 264 -16.32 5.23 0.77
C ALA A 264 -15.43 5.24 -0.48
N ASP A 265 -14.33 6.00 -0.44
CA ASP A 265 -13.32 5.97 -1.49
C ASP A 265 -12.56 4.63 -1.48
N ALA A 266 -12.29 4.07 -2.67
CA ALA A 266 -11.58 2.82 -2.84
C ALA A 266 -10.16 3.07 -3.38
N PHE A 267 -9.15 2.76 -2.57
CA PHE A 267 -7.75 2.78 -2.98
C PHE A 267 -7.24 1.37 -3.24
N ILE A 268 -6.78 1.12 -4.46
CA ILE A 268 -6.37 -0.21 -4.91
C ILE A 268 -4.88 -0.19 -5.28
N LEU A 269 -4.06 -0.83 -4.46
CA LEU A 269 -2.60 -0.89 -4.61
C LEU A 269 -2.18 -2.29 -5.08
N VAL A 270 -1.79 -2.39 -6.35
CA VAL A 270 -1.42 -3.68 -6.96
C VAL A 270 0.09 -3.85 -6.99
N ASN A 271 0.55 -5.04 -6.63
CA ASN A 271 1.95 -5.44 -6.76
C ASN A 271 2.16 -6.28 -8.03
N ASN A 272 3.31 -6.17 -8.67
CA ASN A 272 3.68 -6.97 -9.83
C ASN A 272 3.59 -8.49 -9.57
N ARG A 273 3.85 -8.91 -8.34
CA ARG A 273 3.85 -10.32 -7.94
C ARG A 273 2.46 -10.94 -7.84
N SER A 274 1.41 -10.17 -8.04
CA SER A 274 0.05 -10.73 -8.12
C SER A 274 -0.18 -11.55 -9.39
N GLU A 275 0.24 -11.04 -10.55
CA GLU A 275 0.02 -11.66 -11.85
C GLU A 275 1.22 -11.53 -12.82
N GLY A 276 2.22 -10.69 -12.50
CA GLY A 276 3.41 -10.45 -13.32
C GLY A 276 3.63 -8.98 -13.71
N CYS A 277 2.57 -8.19 -13.90
CA CYS A 277 2.67 -6.78 -14.30
C CYS A 277 1.51 -5.95 -13.73
N ALA A 278 1.77 -5.20 -12.67
CA ALA A 278 0.74 -4.42 -11.99
C ALA A 278 0.01 -3.40 -12.90
N PRO A 279 0.67 -2.65 -13.81
CA PRO A 279 -0.01 -1.76 -14.74
C PRO A 279 -1.05 -2.48 -15.61
N LEU A 280 -0.73 -3.66 -16.10
CA LEU A 280 -1.64 -4.44 -16.95
C LEU A 280 -2.79 -5.05 -16.14
N THR A 281 -2.52 -5.51 -14.90
CA THR A 281 -3.57 -5.94 -13.98
C THR A 281 -4.55 -4.80 -13.68
N ILE A 282 -4.05 -3.59 -13.41
CA ILE A 282 -4.89 -2.42 -13.14
C ILE A 282 -5.72 -2.03 -14.37
N ARG A 283 -5.16 -2.08 -15.57
CA ARG A 283 -5.95 -1.86 -16.80
C ARG A 283 -7.08 -2.88 -16.97
N ALA A 284 -6.83 -4.15 -16.66
CA ALA A 284 -7.88 -5.16 -16.70
C ALA A 284 -9.00 -4.86 -15.67
N LEU A 285 -8.64 -4.52 -14.45
CA LEU A 285 -9.59 -4.13 -13.39
C LEU A 285 -10.40 -2.88 -13.77
N ALA A 286 -9.75 -1.87 -14.35
CA ALA A 286 -10.44 -0.66 -14.81
C ALA A 286 -11.49 -0.97 -15.88
N ARG A 287 -11.19 -1.86 -16.84
CA ARG A 287 -12.17 -2.32 -17.84
C ARG A 287 -13.36 -3.02 -17.19
N GLU A 288 -13.13 -3.92 -16.25
CA GLU A 288 -14.20 -4.67 -15.55
C GLU A 288 -15.08 -3.76 -14.68
N LEU A 289 -14.52 -2.66 -14.17
CA LEU A 289 -15.24 -1.64 -13.42
C LEU A 289 -15.88 -0.55 -14.29
N GLY A 290 -15.63 -0.56 -15.60
CA GLY A 290 -16.16 0.45 -16.52
C GLY A 290 -15.48 1.82 -16.36
N ILE A 291 -14.26 1.87 -15.82
CA ILE A 291 -13.50 3.11 -15.64
C ILE A 291 -12.78 3.44 -16.95
N PRO A 292 -13.08 4.57 -17.60
CA PRO A 292 -12.44 4.95 -18.83
C PRO A 292 -10.96 5.32 -18.59
N TYR A 293 -10.09 4.94 -19.50
CA TYR A 293 -8.69 5.38 -19.53
C TYR A 293 -8.18 5.40 -20.97
N ARG A 294 -7.22 6.28 -21.25
CA ARG A 294 -6.55 6.32 -22.56
C ARG A 294 -5.53 5.20 -22.63
N GLU A 295 -5.61 4.39 -23.65
CA GLU A 295 -4.48 3.50 -23.99
C GLU A 295 -3.35 4.38 -24.51
N ALA A 296 -2.12 4.14 -24.03
CA ALA A 296 -0.96 4.79 -24.60
C ALA A 296 -0.92 4.50 -26.09
N GLU A 297 -0.84 5.54 -26.92
CA GLU A 297 -0.61 5.35 -28.36
C GLU A 297 0.65 4.52 -28.52
N LYS A 298 0.55 3.42 -29.24
CA LYS A 298 1.75 2.67 -29.63
C LYS A 298 2.66 3.64 -30.35
N PRO A 299 3.94 3.77 -29.98
CA PRO A 299 4.85 4.58 -30.77
C PRO A 299 4.74 4.12 -32.21
N LYS A 300 4.41 5.06 -33.12
CA LYS A 300 4.38 4.77 -34.56
C LYS A 300 5.75 4.21 -34.92
N THR A 301 5.78 2.99 -35.38
CA THR A 301 7.02 2.44 -35.95
C THR A 301 7.31 3.21 -37.22
N LEU A 302 8.57 3.44 -37.53
CA LEU A 302 9.02 4.15 -38.77
C LEU A 302 8.56 3.44 -40.04
N PHE A 303 7.73 2.40 -39.93
CA PHE A 303 7.27 1.54 -41.02
C PHE A 303 5.72 1.39 -41.05
N ASP A 304 4.96 2.18 -40.26
CA ASP A 304 3.50 2.28 -40.36
C ASP A 304 3.05 3.43 -41.27
#